data_4e38030bf0541464581e4e2c87a45600
#
_entry.id   4e38030bf0541464581e4e2c87a45600
#
_cell.length_a   1.000
_cell.length_b   1.000
_cell.length_c   1.000
_cell.angle_alpha   90.00
_cell.angle_beta   90.00
_cell.angle_gamma   90.00
#
_symmetry.space_group_name_H-M   'P 1'
#
loop_
_entity.id
_entity.type
_entity.pdbx_description
1 polymer ?
#
loop_
_entity_poly.entity_id
_entity_poly.type
_entity_poly.pdbx_seq_one_letter_code
_entity_poly.pdbx_strand_id
1 'polypeptide(L)'
;MNLNLQSKRVIVTGGNRGIGRCCALALAREKARVCITARDHKHLDNTLKEIQNLSGDGYAVSADLTREDDCLKVVNETVEAFGGIDILINCAGAAGNRDILDLPIETISDGLTLKSFGYLRMAQLVMPYMKRNHWGRIINIAGSAGTSPDRNNIPTSLANIAILNITRALSDAVSEYGILVNTVCPGITNTQRARNMQQARADLEKRHVEDILKEIGQVLPARRIAEPEEVAEVVTFLASEKCSYMFGSSIYMDGGGRRGTP
;
A
#
# COMPACT_ATOMS: atom_id res chain seq x y z
N MET A 1 22.06 -8.08 -1.06
CA MET A 1 21.41 -8.75 -2.22
C MET A 1 21.22 -7.68 -3.29
N ASN A 2 21.62 -7.91 -4.53
CA ASN A 2 21.29 -6.96 -5.60
C ASN A 2 19.83 -7.22 -6.05
N LEU A 3 18.97 -6.24 -5.91
CA LEU A 3 17.53 -6.34 -6.23
C LEU A 3 17.22 -6.01 -7.70
N ASN A 4 18.18 -5.46 -8.46
CA ASN A 4 18.03 -5.05 -9.86
C ASN A 4 16.86 -4.06 -10.06
N LEU A 5 16.71 -3.09 -9.14
CA LEU A 5 15.68 -2.05 -9.18
C LEU A 5 16.18 -0.74 -9.80
N GLN A 6 17.46 -0.60 -10.08
CA GLN A 6 18.03 0.60 -10.68
C GLN A 6 17.30 0.94 -11.99
N SER A 7 16.88 2.20 -12.12
CA SER A 7 16.15 2.75 -13.25
C SER A 7 14.75 2.16 -13.49
N LYS A 8 14.24 1.25 -12.66
CA LYS A 8 12.84 0.79 -12.72
C LYS A 8 11.90 1.96 -12.43
N ARG A 9 10.84 2.07 -13.21
CA ARG A 9 9.85 3.15 -13.17
C ARG A 9 8.70 2.75 -12.28
N VAL A 10 8.53 3.44 -11.18
CA VAL A 10 7.63 3.05 -10.09
C VAL A 10 6.55 4.10 -9.86
N ILE A 11 5.30 3.66 -9.68
CA ILE A 11 4.24 4.48 -9.07
C ILE A 11 3.97 3.95 -7.66
N VAL A 12 3.96 4.86 -6.67
CA VAL A 12 3.53 4.56 -5.30
C VAL A 12 2.32 5.41 -4.94
N THR A 13 1.15 4.78 -4.83
CA THR A 13 -0.06 5.47 -4.40
C THR A 13 -0.07 5.63 -2.87
N GLY A 14 -0.53 6.77 -2.36
CA GLY A 14 -0.43 7.10 -0.93
C GLY A 14 1.03 7.30 -0.47
N GLY A 15 1.92 7.69 -1.40
CA GLY A 15 3.36 7.82 -1.17
C GLY A 15 3.80 9.00 -0.31
N ASN A 16 2.87 9.79 0.21
CA ASN A 16 3.16 11.02 0.96
C ASN A 16 3.38 10.83 2.47
N ARG A 17 3.07 9.66 3.04
CA ARG A 17 3.22 9.37 4.48
C ARG A 17 3.14 7.87 4.78
N GLY A 18 3.51 7.49 6.02
CA GLY A 18 3.38 6.12 6.53
C GLY A 18 4.05 5.08 5.66
N ILE A 19 3.40 3.93 5.48
CA ILE A 19 3.93 2.79 4.71
C ILE A 19 4.26 3.21 3.27
N GLY A 20 3.38 3.95 2.59
CA GLY A 20 3.62 4.36 1.21
C GLY A 20 4.86 5.24 1.05
N ARG A 21 5.09 6.20 1.98
CA ARG A 21 6.33 7.00 1.99
C ARG A 21 7.56 6.12 2.21
N CYS A 22 7.52 5.20 3.17
CA CYS A 22 8.65 4.30 3.42
C CYS A 22 8.95 3.40 2.22
N CYS A 23 7.92 2.89 1.52
CA CYS A 23 8.09 2.15 0.26
C CYS A 23 8.74 3.03 -0.82
N ALA A 24 8.28 4.26 -1.00
CA ALA A 24 8.86 5.18 -1.98
C ALA A 24 10.34 5.46 -1.71
N LEU A 25 10.70 5.70 -0.46
CA LEU A 25 12.09 5.95 -0.05
C LEU A 25 12.97 4.70 -0.17
N ALA A 26 12.45 3.52 0.17
CA ALA A 26 13.19 2.26 0.02
C ALA A 26 13.51 1.98 -1.46
N LEU A 27 12.53 2.15 -2.35
CA LEU A 27 12.73 2.01 -3.80
C LEU A 27 13.69 3.07 -4.36
N ALA A 28 13.64 4.31 -3.86
CA ALA A 28 14.58 5.35 -4.25
C ALA A 28 16.03 5.05 -3.81
N ARG A 29 16.23 4.42 -2.63
CA ARG A 29 17.57 3.95 -2.21
C ARG A 29 18.14 2.90 -3.17
N GLU A 30 17.29 2.07 -3.76
CA GLU A 30 17.65 1.11 -4.81
C GLU A 30 17.79 1.77 -6.20
N LYS A 31 17.82 3.11 -6.29
CA LYS A 31 17.97 3.88 -7.52
C LYS A 31 16.84 3.68 -8.54
N ALA A 32 15.64 3.34 -8.08
CA ALA A 32 14.44 3.37 -8.91
C ALA A 32 13.98 4.82 -9.14
N ARG A 33 13.29 5.05 -10.25
CA ARG A 33 12.62 6.31 -10.60
C ARG A 33 11.21 6.29 -10.02
N VAL A 34 10.94 7.11 -9.02
CA VAL A 34 9.73 6.97 -8.18
C VAL A 34 8.77 8.12 -8.37
N CYS A 35 7.59 7.83 -8.90
CA CYS A 35 6.44 8.73 -8.86
C CYS A 35 5.59 8.42 -7.63
N ILE A 36 5.30 9.44 -6.82
CA ILE A 36 4.39 9.34 -5.69
C ILE A 36 3.09 10.09 -5.96
N THR A 37 1.97 9.55 -5.49
CA THR A 37 0.67 10.25 -5.60
C THR A 37 -0.12 10.20 -4.30
N ALA A 38 -0.75 11.32 -3.98
CA ALA A 38 -1.71 11.49 -2.89
C ALA A 38 -2.47 12.81 -3.09
N ARG A 39 -3.48 13.08 -2.25
CA ARG A 39 -4.27 14.33 -2.30
C ARG A 39 -3.56 15.53 -1.65
N ASP A 40 -2.73 15.30 -0.67
CA ASP A 40 -2.08 16.33 0.15
C ASP A 40 -0.75 16.78 -0.47
N HIS A 41 -0.77 17.94 -1.11
CA HIS A 41 0.39 18.55 -1.79
C HIS A 41 1.59 18.77 -0.86
N LYS A 42 1.37 19.30 0.34
CA LYS A 42 2.46 19.63 1.26
C LYS A 42 3.29 18.41 1.67
N HIS A 43 2.61 17.31 2.00
CA HIS A 43 3.29 16.06 2.35
C HIS A 43 3.91 15.38 1.12
N LEU A 44 3.33 15.55 -0.07
CA LEU A 44 3.91 15.07 -1.33
C LEU A 44 5.25 15.78 -1.61
N ASP A 45 5.28 17.12 -1.53
CA ASP A 45 6.49 17.91 -1.80
C ASP A 45 7.64 17.55 -0.85
N ASN A 46 7.33 17.31 0.42
CA ASN A 46 8.34 16.89 1.39
C ASN A 46 8.93 15.52 1.04
N THR A 47 8.08 14.55 0.73
CA THR A 47 8.54 13.20 0.34
C THR A 47 9.27 13.22 -1.00
N LEU A 48 8.84 14.05 -1.96
CA LEU A 48 9.53 14.23 -3.23
C LEU A 48 10.96 14.70 -3.04
N LYS A 49 11.19 15.72 -2.19
CA LYS A 49 12.55 16.20 -1.87
C LYS A 49 13.42 15.10 -1.28
N GLU A 50 12.87 14.25 -0.40
CA GLU A 50 13.60 13.13 0.16
C GLU A 50 13.97 12.08 -0.91
N ILE A 51 13.04 11.75 -1.83
CA ILE A 51 13.30 10.86 -2.97
C ILE A 51 14.41 11.43 -3.85
N GLN A 52 14.34 12.70 -4.21
CA GLN A 52 15.33 13.37 -5.06
C GLN A 52 16.72 13.37 -4.43
N ASN A 53 16.83 13.52 -3.12
CA ASN A 53 18.09 13.43 -2.40
C ASN A 53 18.71 12.02 -2.40
N LEU A 54 17.88 10.97 -2.57
CA LEU A 54 18.33 9.57 -2.57
C LEU A 54 18.67 9.06 -3.97
N SER A 55 17.83 9.33 -4.96
CA SER A 55 17.93 8.78 -6.31
C SER A 55 18.19 9.79 -7.41
N GLY A 56 17.87 11.07 -7.16
CA GLY A 56 17.83 12.12 -8.18
C GLY A 56 16.57 12.12 -9.07
N ASP A 57 15.87 10.99 -9.19
CA ASP A 57 14.74 10.79 -10.10
C ASP A 57 13.43 10.57 -9.32
N GLY A 58 12.81 11.67 -8.89
CA GLY A 58 11.51 11.67 -8.23
C GLY A 58 10.49 12.52 -8.98
N TYR A 59 9.23 12.11 -8.94
CA TYR A 59 8.08 12.86 -9.47
C TYR A 59 6.90 12.77 -8.50
N ALA A 60 6.03 13.77 -8.50
CA ALA A 60 4.87 13.78 -7.61
C ALA A 60 3.63 14.31 -8.33
N VAL A 61 2.52 13.59 -8.21
CA VAL A 61 1.23 13.96 -8.80
C VAL A 61 0.18 14.03 -7.71
N SER A 62 -0.44 15.19 -7.52
CA SER A 62 -1.61 15.29 -6.65
C SER A 62 -2.84 14.77 -7.38
N ALA A 63 -3.50 13.77 -6.77
CA ALA A 63 -4.65 13.09 -7.35
C ALA A 63 -5.55 12.47 -6.29
N ASP A 64 -6.85 12.40 -6.58
CA ASP A 64 -7.84 11.64 -5.84
C ASP A 64 -8.18 10.34 -6.59
N LEU A 65 -7.65 9.23 -6.13
CA LEU A 65 -7.80 7.92 -6.79
C LEU A 65 -9.22 7.32 -6.72
N THR A 66 -10.18 8.03 -6.13
CA THR A 66 -11.61 7.72 -6.28
C THR A 66 -12.13 8.13 -7.66
N ARG A 67 -11.42 9.04 -8.36
CA ARG A 67 -11.76 9.59 -9.66
C ARG A 67 -10.93 8.94 -10.76
N GLU A 68 -11.58 8.52 -11.82
CA GLU A 68 -10.92 7.87 -12.95
C GLU A 68 -9.94 8.82 -13.68
N ASP A 69 -10.37 10.06 -13.92
CA ASP A 69 -9.54 11.08 -14.58
C ASP A 69 -8.23 11.34 -13.83
N ASP A 70 -8.29 11.35 -12.48
CA ASP A 70 -7.12 11.57 -11.66
C ASP A 70 -6.17 10.35 -11.70
N CYS A 71 -6.71 9.12 -11.75
CA CYS A 71 -5.91 7.92 -11.95
C CYS A 71 -5.20 7.94 -13.32
N LEU A 72 -5.92 8.30 -14.37
CA LEU A 72 -5.37 8.45 -15.73
C LEU A 72 -4.29 9.54 -15.78
N LYS A 73 -4.52 10.68 -15.12
CA LYS A 73 -3.54 11.75 -14.97
C LYS A 73 -2.23 11.23 -14.34
N VAL A 74 -2.29 10.49 -13.23
CA VAL A 74 -1.11 9.92 -12.58
C VAL A 74 -0.30 9.05 -13.54
N VAL A 75 -0.97 8.17 -14.28
CA VAL A 75 -0.31 7.28 -15.24
C VAL A 75 0.33 8.06 -16.37
N ASN A 76 -0.41 8.98 -16.99
CA ASN A 76 0.08 9.76 -18.13
C ASN A 76 1.29 10.64 -17.76
N GLU A 77 1.23 11.38 -16.65
CA GLU A 77 2.34 12.21 -16.21
C GLU A 77 3.56 11.34 -15.80
N THR A 78 3.35 10.16 -15.23
CA THR A 78 4.46 9.23 -14.94
C THR A 78 5.10 8.73 -16.23
N VAL A 79 4.30 8.39 -17.25
CA VAL A 79 4.81 7.94 -18.55
C VAL A 79 5.56 9.06 -19.27
N GLU A 80 5.06 10.28 -19.21
CA GLU A 80 5.73 11.45 -19.78
C GLU A 80 7.09 11.69 -19.09
N ALA A 81 7.13 11.64 -17.75
CA ALA A 81 8.35 11.88 -16.99
C ALA A 81 9.38 10.74 -17.14
N PHE A 82 8.94 9.47 -17.18
CA PHE A 82 9.82 8.31 -17.05
C PHE A 82 9.89 7.43 -18.31
N GLY A 83 9.03 7.63 -19.30
CA GLY A 83 8.98 6.83 -20.52
C GLY A 83 8.25 5.47 -20.38
N GLY A 84 7.57 5.23 -19.27
CA GLY A 84 6.79 4.00 -19.03
C GLY A 84 6.63 3.67 -17.56
N ILE A 85 6.11 2.47 -17.25
CA ILE A 85 5.84 2.02 -15.88
C ILE A 85 6.20 0.53 -15.77
N ASP A 86 7.00 0.17 -14.76
CA ASP A 86 7.45 -1.19 -14.47
C ASP A 86 6.83 -1.74 -13.18
N ILE A 87 6.59 -0.86 -12.19
CA ILE A 87 6.17 -1.26 -10.86
C ILE A 87 5.02 -0.35 -10.39
N LEU A 88 3.99 -0.96 -9.81
CA LEU A 88 2.90 -0.27 -9.12
C LEU A 88 2.81 -0.74 -7.67
N ILE A 89 2.93 0.19 -6.72
CA ILE A 89 2.67 -0.04 -5.31
C ILE A 89 1.35 0.64 -4.95
N ASN A 90 0.31 -0.13 -4.78
CA ASN A 90 -0.99 0.35 -4.33
C ASN A 90 -1.00 0.40 -2.80
N CYS A 91 -0.90 1.61 -2.22
CA CYS A 91 -0.88 1.85 -0.78
C CYS A 91 -1.87 2.93 -0.32
N ALA A 92 -2.50 3.65 -1.25
CA ALA A 92 -3.52 4.65 -0.91
C ALA A 92 -4.73 3.97 -0.26
N GLY A 93 -5.17 4.46 0.88
CA GLY A 93 -6.39 3.95 1.48
C GLY A 93 -6.62 4.43 2.91
N ALA A 94 -7.87 4.71 3.19
CA ALA A 94 -8.39 4.95 4.52
C ALA A 94 -9.83 4.45 4.54
N ALA A 95 -10.22 3.77 5.61
CA ALA A 95 -11.61 3.48 5.91
C ALA A 95 -11.84 3.85 7.38
N GLY A 96 -13.03 4.33 7.69
CA GLY A 96 -13.44 4.63 9.05
C GLY A 96 -13.64 3.34 9.85
N ASN A 97 -13.52 3.47 11.17
CA ASN A 97 -13.88 2.40 12.11
C ASN A 97 -15.17 2.80 12.81
N ARG A 98 -16.14 1.88 12.88
CA ARG A 98 -17.39 2.06 13.62
C ARG A 98 -17.99 0.68 13.92
N ASP A 99 -18.77 0.60 14.99
CA ASP A 99 -19.53 -0.60 15.32
C ASP A 99 -20.47 -0.95 14.15
N ILE A 100 -20.49 -2.22 13.77
CA ILE A 100 -21.28 -2.72 12.63
C ILE A 100 -22.79 -2.43 12.77
N LEU A 101 -23.31 -2.32 13.99
CA LEU A 101 -24.72 -2.04 14.23
C LEU A 101 -25.08 -0.58 13.95
N ASP A 102 -24.10 0.35 14.04
CA ASP A 102 -24.28 1.79 13.84
C ASP A 102 -23.56 2.29 12.60
N LEU A 103 -23.08 1.37 11.74
CA LEU A 103 -22.24 1.69 10.58
C LEU A 103 -23.11 2.13 9.39
N PRO A 104 -22.98 3.38 8.89
CA PRO A 104 -23.59 3.78 7.63
C PRO A 104 -22.99 2.98 6.45
N ILE A 105 -23.87 2.50 5.56
CA ILE A 105 -23.44 1.72 4.39
C ILE A 105 -22.49 2.51 3.48
N GLU A 106 -22.67 3.82 3.40
CA GLU A 106 -21.82 4.74 2.64
C GLU A 106 -20.34 4.67 3.08
N THR A 107 -20.09 4.47 4.38
CA THR A 107 -18.71 4.30 4.91
C THR A 107 -18.01 3.06 4.32
N ILE A 108 -18.76 2.00 4.06
CA ILE A 108 -18.25 0.79 3.38
C ILE A 108 -17.97 1.12 1.91
N SER A 109 -18.94 1.74 1.24
CA SER A 109 -18.82 2.12 -0.17
C SER A 109 -17.61 3.02 -0.43
N ASP A 110 -17.40 4.04 0.40
CA ASP A 110 -16.24 4.94 0.30
C ASP A 110 -14.91 4.19 0.47
N GLY A 111 -14.86 3.28 1.44
CA GLY A 111 -13.68 2.44 1.66
C GLY A 111 -13.35 1.56 0.46
N LEU A 112 -14.36 0.93 -0.14
CA LEU A 112 -14.23 0.11 -1.34
C LEU A 112 -13.83 0.96 -2.56
N THR A 113 -14.45 2.12 -2.74
CA THR A 113 -14.21 3.01 -3.89
C THR A 113 -12.75 3.47 -3.94
N LEU A 114 -12.21 3.92 -2.83
CA LEU A 114 -10.82 4.36 -2.77
C LEU A 114 -9.84 3.19 -2.84
N LYS A 115 -10.02 2.19 -1.97
CA LYS A 115 -9.00 1.18 -1.76
C LYS A 115 -9.13 0.05 -2.79
N SER A 116 -10.28 -0.58 -2.91
CA SER A 116 -10.43 -1.75 -3.78
C SER A 116 -10.56 -1.35 -5.26
N PHE A 117 -11.48 -0.44 -5.58
CA PHE A 117 -11.70 -0.02 -6.97
C PHE A 117 -10.56 0.87 -7.47
N GLY A 118 -10.00 1.75 -6.62
CA GLY A 118 -8.83 2.54 -6.96
C GLY A 118 -7.62 1.67 -7.30
N TYR A 119 -7.36 0.59 -6.54
CA TYR A 119 -6.27 -0.34 -6.82
C TYR A 119 -6.47 -1.08 -8.15
N LEU A 120 -7.68 -1.57 -8.39
CA LEU A 120 -8.00 -2.24 -9.66
C LEU A 120 -7.85 -1.28 -10.85
N ARG A 121 -8.36 -0.05 -10.73
CA ARG A 121 -8.26 0.98 -11.76
C ARG A 121 -6.81 1.31 -12.07
N MET A 122 -5.99 1.57 -11.06
CA MET A 122 -4.56 1.82 -11.26
C MET A 122 -3.86 0.61 -11.91
N ALA A 123 -4.17 -0.62 -11.49
CA ALA A 123 -3.62 -1.83 -12.09
C ALA A 123 -3.99 -1.94 -13.58
N GLN A 124 -5.24 -1.70 -13.95
CA GLN A 124 -5.70 -1.73 -15.34
C GLN A 124 -4.98 -0.69 -16.20
N LEU A 125 -4.77 0.52 -15.68
CA LEU A 125 -4.13 1.62 -16.42
C LEU A 125 -2.63 1.39 -16.66
N VAL A 126 -1.91 0.75 -15.72
CA VAL A 126 -0.47 0.46 -15.90
C VAL A 126 -0.21 -0.81 -16.73
N MET A 127 -1.19 -1.69 -16.83
CA MET A 127 -1.08 -3.00 -17.48
C MET A 127 -0.54 -2.95 -18.92
N PRO A 128 -0.99 -2.05 -19.81
CA PRO A 128 -0.49 -1.98 -21.18
C PRO A 128 1.03 -1.77 -21.27
N TYR A 129 1.60 -0.99 -20.34
CA TYR A 129 3.03 -0.70 -20.29
C TYR A 129 3.82 -1.93 -19.83
N MET A 130 3.35 -2.63 -18.80
CA MET A 130 3.96 -3.84 -18.28
C MET A 130 3.88 -4.99 -19.30
N LYS A 131 2.74 -5.19 -19.96
CA LYS A 131 2.57 -6.22 -21.02
C LYS A 131 3.53 -6.01 -22.18
N ARG A 132 3.72 -4.77 -22.64
CA ARG A 132 4.66 -4.45 -23.73
C ARG A 132 6.10 -4.83 -23.39
N ASN A 133 6.47 -4.69 -22.12
CA ASN A 133 7.82 -5.01 -21.66
C ASN A 133 8.00 -6.49 -21.27
N HIS A 134 6.93 -7.30 -21.27
CA HIS A 134 6.87 -8.65 -20.72
C HIS A 134 7.48 -8.73 -19.31
N TRP A 135 7.28 -7.68 -18.52
CA TRP A 135 7.76 -7.57 -17.15
C TRP A 135 6.92 -6.54 -16.38
N GLY A 136 6.54 -6.88 -15.18
CA GLY A 136 5.86 -5.97 -14.28
C GLY A 136 5.73 -6.50 -12.86
N ARG A 137 5.57 -5.58 -11.90
CA ARG A 137 5.31 -5.89 -10.50
C ARG A 137 4.18 -5.02 -9.98
N ILE A 138 3.13 -5.65 -9.47
CA ILE A 138 2.03 -4.95 -8.78
C ILE A 138 1.97 -5.47 -7.36
N ILE A 139 2.19 -4.60 -6.38
CA ILE A 139 2.11 -4.92 -4.97
C ILE A 139 0.98 -4.13 -4.33
N ASN A 140 -0.01 -4.84 -3.81
CA ASN A 140 -1.16 -4.26 -3.14
C ASN A 140 -0.97 -4.29 -1.62
N ILE A 141 -1.09 -3.14 -0.95
CA ILE A 141 -1.07 -3.09 0.51
C ILE A 141 -2.50 -3.24 1.04
N ALA A 142 -2.82 -4.43 1.50
CA ALA A 142 -4.11 -4.71 2.12
C ALA A 142 -4.06 -4.43 3.64
N GLY A 143 -4.12 -5.45 4.43
CA GLY A 143 -4.06 -5.45 5.89
C GLY A 143 -4.60 -6.76 6.44
N SER A 144 -4.06 -7.21 7.56
CA SER A 144 -4.46 -8.46 8.22
C SER A 144 -5.96 -8.52 8.58
N ALA A 145 -6.60 -7.36 8.77
CA ALA A 145 -8.03 -7.26 9.01
C ALA A 145 -8.91 -7.86 7.90
N GLY A 146 -8.38 -8.03 6.67
CA GLY A 146 -9.12 -8.67 5.58
C GLY A 146 -9.52 -10.12 5.88
N THR A 147 -8.69 -10.84 6.64
CA THR A 147 -8.96 -12.23 7.04
C THR A 147 -9.20 -12.40 8.54
N SER A 148 -9.20 -11.30 9.29
CA SER A 148 -9.49 -11.26 10.72
C SER A 148 -10.39 -10.06 11.01
N PRO A 149 -11.67 -10.12 10.58
CA PRO A 149 -12.62 -9.03 10.77
C PRO A 149 -12.97 -8.85 12.25
N ASP A 150 -13.26 -7.61 12.63
CA ASP A 150 -13.76 -7.24 13.95
C ASP A 150 -15.01 -6.37 13.79
N ARG A 151 -15.91 -6.37 14.79
CA ARG A 151 -17.17 -5.65 14.74
C ARG A 151 -17.02 -4.14 14.46
N ASN A 152 -15.86 -3.56 14.80
CA ASN A 152 -15.60 -2.12 14.66
C ASN A 152 -14.81 -1.76 13.41
N ASN A 153 -14.34 -2.75 12.60
CA ASN A 153 -13.48 -2.48 11.46
C ASN A 153 -13.99 -3.00 10.10
N ILE A 154 -15.28 -3.27 9.99
CA ILE A 154 -15.89 -3.85 8.78
C ILE A 154 -15.56 -3.08 7.49
N PRO A 155 -15.58 -1.74 7.40
CA PRO A 155 -15.21 -1.05 6.16
C PRO A 155 -13.77 -1.35 5.74
N THR A 156 -12.84 -1.38 6.69
CA THR A 156 -11.43 -1.73 6.45
C THR A 156 -11.30 -3.21 6.06
N SER A 157 -11.98 -4.10 6.75
CA SER A 157 -11.95 -5.54 6.52
C SER A 157 -12.47 -5.89 5.13
N LEU A 158 -13.63 -5.37 4.73
CA LEU A 158 -14.21 -5.62 3.41
C LEU A 158 -13.33 -5.09 2.28
N ALA A 159 -12.75 -3.89 2.43
CA ALA A 159 -11.82 -3.37 1.44
C ALA A 159 -10.56 -4.23 1.32
N ASN A 160 -10.04 -4.73 2.44
CA ASN A 160 -8.84 -5.58 2.42
C ASN A 160 -9.11 -6.96 1.81
N ILE A 161 -10.23 -7.63 2.15
CA ILE A 161 -10.52 -8.95 1.56
C ILE A 161 -10.80 -8.84 0.06
N ALA A 162 -11.45 -7.75 -0.39
CA ALA A 162 -11.64 -7.49 -1.81
C ALA A 162 -10.30 -7.36 -2.55
N ILE A 163 -9.28 -6.72 -1.94
CA ILE A 163 -7.94 -6.62 -2.52
C ILE A 163 -7.29 -8.01 -2.67
N LEU A 164 -7.44 -8.91 -1.69
CA LEU A 164 -6.89 -10.26 -1.80
C LEU A 164 -7.49 -10.99 -3.00
N ASN A 165 -8.82 -10.91 -3.18
CA ASN A 165 -9.53 -11.51 -4.31
C ASN A 165 -9.09 -10.87 -5.64
N ILE A 166 -9.03 -9.54 -5.72
CA ILE A 166 -8.56 -8.80 -6.90
C ILE A 166 -7.13 -9.22 -7.25
N THR A 167 -6.24 -9.32 -6.25
CA THR A 167 -4.84 -9.74 -6.45
C THR A 167 -4.76 -11.12 -7.08
N ARG A 168 -5.53 -12.08 -6.59
CA ARG A 168 -5.55 -13.44 -7.14
C ARG A 168 -6.05 -13.44 -8.59
N ALA A 169 -7.19 -12.81 -8.86
CA ALA A 169 -7.78 -12.75 -10.19
C ALA A 169 -6.87 -12.02 -11.20
N LEU A 170 -6.26 -10.89 -10.81
CA LEU A 170 -5.29 -10.18 -11.66
C LEU A 170 -4.06 -11.04 -11.94
N SER A 171 -3.53 -11.72 -10.92
CA SER A 171 -2.37 -12.59 -11.10
C SER A 171 -2.62 -13.67 -12.16
N ASP A 172 -3.78 -14.32 -12.11
CA ASP A 172 -4.14 -15.34 -13.11
C ASP A 172 -4.25 -14.74 -14.53
N ALA A 173 -4.76 -13.52 -14.63
CA ALA A 173 -4.98 -12.86 -15.92
C ALA A 173 -3.69 -12.34 -16.59
N VAL A 174 -2.58 -12.18 -15.84
CA VAL A 174 -1.39 -11.48 -16.37
C VAL A 174 -0.07 -12.22 -16.17
N SER A 175 -0.07 -13.35 -15.51
CA SER A 175 1.16 -14.13 -15.24
C SER A 175 1.89 -14.54 -16.50
N GLU A 176 1.19 -14.87 -17.58
CA GLU A 176 1.76 -15.22 -18.89
C GLU A 176 2.61 -14.09 -19.51
N TYR A 177 2.38 -12.85 -19.11
CA TYR A 177 3.15 -11.68 -19.56
C TYR A 177 4.35 -11.37 -18.65
N GLY A 178 4.73 -12.24 -17.72
CA GLY A 178 5.82 -11.99 -16.77
C GLY A 178 5.50 -10.94 -15.70
N ILE A 179 4.20 -10.64 -15.51
CA ILE A 179 3.73 -9.67 -14.51
C ILE A 179 3.33 -10.40 -13.24
N LEU A 180 3.97 -10.06 -12.12
CA LEU A 180 3.64 -10.62 -10.81
C LEU A 180 2.74 -9.65 -10.04
N VAL A 181 1.63 -10.15 -9.52
CA VAL A 181 0.70 -9.39 -8.68
C VAL A 181 0.63 -10.07 -7.32
N ASN A 182 1.02 -9.36 -6.26
CA ASN A 182 1.03 -9.88 -4.90
C ASN A 182 0.46 -8.87 -3.89
N THR A 183 0.11 -9.34 -2.71
CA THR A 183 -0.40 -8.52 -1.62
C THR A 183 0.49 -8.63 -0.40
N VAL A 184 0.74 -7.50 0.25
CA VAL A 184 1.28 -7.45 1.61
C VAL A 184 0.14 -7.09 2.56
N CYS A 185 0.02 -7.82 3.66
CA CYS A 185 -1.02 -7.69 4.67
C CYS A 185 -0.39 -7.31 6.02
N PRO A 186 -0.05 -6.02 6.25
CA PRO A 186 0.48 -5.60 7.53
C PRO A 186 -0.58 -5.73 8.63
N GLY A 187 -0.13 -6.03 9.85
CA GLY A 187 -0.85 -5.76 11.08
C GLY A 187 -0.79 -4.28 11.45
N ILE A 188 -0.97 -3.99 12.75
CA ILE A 188 -0.81 -2.61 13.24
C ILE A 188 0.65 -2.19 13.05
N THR A 189 0.81 -1.07 12.34
CA THR A 189 2.11 -0.50 11.97
C THR A 189 2.24 0.90 12.56
N ASN A 190 3.40 1.24 13.10
CA ASN A 190 3.73 2.50 13.77
C ASN A 190 3.68 3.69 12.81
N THR A 191 2.50 4.21 12.56
CA THR A 191 2.23 5.31 11.62
C THR A 191 1.32 6.35 12.28
N GLN A 192 1.28 7.57 11.72
CA GLN A 192 0.32 8.58 12.17
C GLN A 192 -1.14 8.08 12.07
N ARG A 193 -1.45 7.22 11.09
CA ARG A 193 -2.77 6.59 11.00
C ARG A 193 -3.08 5.73 12.23
N ALA A 194 -2.14 4.90 12.68
CA ALA A 194 -2.33 4.08 13.87
C ALA A 194 -2.58 4.95 15.11
N ARG A 195 -1.82 6.05 15.27
CA ARG A 195 -2.05 7.03 16.35
C ARG A 195 -3.46 7.62 16.27
N ASN A 196 -3.85 8.12 15.10
CA ASN A 196 -5.19 8.71 14.92
C ASN A 196 -6.32 7.70 15.21
N MET A 197 -6.13 6.43 14.88
CA MET A 197 -7.11 5.38 15.19
C MET A 197 -7.25 5.10 16.68
N GLN A 198 -6.19 5.26 17.47
CA GLN A 198 -6.18 5.01 18.90
C GLN A 198 -6.41 6.27 19.75
N GLN A 199 -6.49 7.45 19.13
CA GLN A 199 -6.59 8.72 19.86
C GLN A 199 -7.85 8.78 20.73
N ALA A 200 -9.02 8.36 20.21
CA ALA A 200 -10.26 8.36 20.97
C ALA A 200 -10.19 7.47 22.23
N ARG A 201 -9.49 6.32 22.13
CA ARG A 201 -9.24 5.45 23.29
C ARG A 201 -8.27 6.10 24.27
N ALA A 202 -7.20 6.73 23.78
CA ALA A 202 -6.23 7.43 24.60
C ALA A 202 -6.88 8.58 25.40
N ASP A 203 -7.75 9.37 24.75
CA ASP A 203 -8.48 10.47 25.37
C ASP A 203 -9.44 9.96 26.44
N LEU A 204 -10.21 8.90 26.17
CA LEU A 204 -11.13 8.28 27.11
C LEU A 204 -10.42 7.72 28.34
N GLU A 205 -9.29 7.04 28.15
CA GLU A 205 -8.48 6.43 29.22
C GLU A 205 -7.52 7.43 29.89
N LYS A 206 -7.43 8.68 29.40
CA LYS A 206 -6.49 9.72 29.85
C LYS A 206 -5.03 9.22 29.84
N ARG A 207 -4.63 8.57 28.77
CA ARG A 207 -3.31 7.98 28.56
C ARG A 207 -2.66 8.56 27.31
N HIS A 208 -1.33 8.44 27.19
CA HIS A 208 -0.65 8.75 25.92
C HIS A 208 -0.97 7.67 24.87
N VAL A 209 -1.15 8.09 23.62
CA VAL A 209 -1.46 7.19 22.51
C VAL A 209 -0.34 6.17 22.26
N GLU A 210 0.90 6.54 22.54
CA GLU A 210 2.06 5.65 22.51
C GLU A 210 1.97 4.49 23.49
N ASP A 211 1.42 4.71 24.70
CA ASP A 211 1.22 3.66 25.69
C ASP A 211 0.14 2.67 25.23
N ILE A 212 -0.91 3.18 24.57
CA ILE A 212 -1.94 2.34 23.95
C ILE A 212 -1.35 1.48 22.81
N LEU A 213 -0.53 2.08 21.93
CA LEU A 213 0.13 1.34 20.86
C LEU A 213 1.11 0.29 21.38
N LYS A 214 1.84 0.61 22.44
CA LYS A 214 2.72 -0.34 23.13
C LYS A 214 1.94 -1.50 23.73
N GLU A 215 0.82 -1.23 24.40
CA GLU A 215 -0.07 -2.25 24.97
C GLU A 215 -0.60 -3.19 23.88
N ILE A 216 -1.07 -2.63 22.75
CA ILE A 216 -1.52 -3.42 21.59
C ILE A 216 -0.39 -4.31 21.09
N GLY A 217 0.84 -3.82 21.04
CA GLY A 217 2.00 -4.62 20.63
C GLY A 217 2.30 -5.76 21.61
N GLN A 218 2.15 -5.54 22.91
CA GLN A 218 2.50 -6.53 23.94
C GLN A 218 1.64 -7.82 23.90
N VAL A 219 0.45 -7.77 23.33
CA VAL A 219 -0.42 -8.96 23.16
C VAL A 219 -0.08 -9.78 21.91
N LEU A 220 0.71 -9.21 20.99
CA LEU A 220 1.17 -9.95 19.82
C LEU A 220 2.32 -10.90 20.17
N PRO A 221 2.50 -12.04 19.48
CA PRO A 221 3.68 -12.89 19.64
C PRO A 221 5.01 -12.14 19.49
N ALA A 222 5.08 -11.18 18.56
CA ALA A 222 6.25 -10.31 18.35
C ALA A 222 6.51 -9.32 19.49
N ARG A 223 5.56 -9.15 20.46
CA ARG A 223 5.62 -8.22 21.59
C ARG A 223 5.80 -6.74 21.21
N ARG A 224 5.52 -6.39 19.97
CA ARG A 224 5.55 -5.03 19.44
C ARG A 224 4.67 -4.90 18.19
N ILE A 225 4.32 -3.67 17.84
CA ILE A 225 3.79 -3.36 16.51
C ILE A 225 4.93 -3.27 15.49
N ALA A 226 4.62 -3.35 14.19
CA ALA A 226 5.60 -3.24 13.11
C ALA A 226 6.01 -1.77 12.89
N GLU A 227 7.25 -1.55 12.42
CA GLU A 227 7.66 -0.28 11.85
C GLU A 227 7.33 -0.24 10.34
N PRO A 228 6.98 0.92 9.78
CA PRO A 228 6.62 1.02 8.36
C PRO A 228 7.79 0.68 7.41
N GLU A 229 9.02 0.83 7.86
CA GLU A 229 10.24 0.44 7.14
C GLU A 229 10.29 -1.08 6.94
N GLU A 230 9.88 -1.88 7.93
CA GLU A 230 9.84 -3.35 7.82
C GLU A 230 8.89 -3.79 6.70
N VAL A 231 7.75 -3.10 6.55
CA VAL A 231 6.81 -3.34 5.45
C VAL A 231 7.43 -2.95 4.12
N ALA A 232 8.11 -1.80 4.08
CA ALA A 232 8.75 -1.30 2.86
C ALA A 232 9.86 -2.22 2.36
N GLU A 233 10.61 -2.87 3.23
CA GLU A 233 11.65 -3.85 2.86
C GLU A 233 11.04 -5.07 2.13
N VAL A 234 9.94 -5.61 2.64
CA VAL A 234 9.23 -6.73 1.98
C VAL A 234 8.64 -6.29 0.65
N VAL A 235 8.04 -5.09 0.58
CA VAL A 235 7.51 -4.52 -0.67
C VAL A 235 8.63 -4.36 -1.69
N THR A 236 9.80 -3.88 -1.30
CA THR A 236 10.96 -3.69 -2.17
C THR A 236 11.48 -5.03 -2.70
N PHE A 237 11.52 -6.07 -1.85
CA PHE A 237 11.84 -7.43 -2.30
C PHE A 237 10.83 -7.95 -3.34
N LEU A 238 9.52 -7.81 -3.07
CA LEU A 238 8.46 -8.25 -3.99
C LEU A 238 8.48 -7.50 -5.33
N ALA A 239 8.91 -6.24 -5.31
CA ALA A 239 9.08 -5.40 -6.50
C ALA A 239 10.31 -5.78 -7.34
N SER A 240 11.23 -6.57 -6.81
CA SER A 240 12.52 -6.87 -7.41
C SER A 240 12.48 -8.06 -8.39
N GLU A 241 13.57 -8.25 -9.11
CA GLU A 241 13.80 -9.44 -9.93
C GLU A 241 14.07 -10.70 -9.10
N LYS A 242 14.39 -10.55 -7.80
CA LYS A 242 14.61 -11.67 -6.88
C LYS A 242 13.31 -12.38 -6.49
N CYS A 243 12.18 -11.67 -6.54
CA CYS A 243 10.85 -12.26 -6.45
C CYS A 243 10.38 -12.66 -7.86
N SER A 244 10.64 -13.90 -8.26
CA SER A 244 10.35 -14.40 -9.61
C SER A 244 9.30 -15.51 -9.67
N TYR A 245 8.90 -16.07 -8.53
CA TYR A 245 7.98 -17.24 -8.49
C TYR A 245 6.83 -17.10 -7.47
N MET A 246 6.51 -15.84 -7.08
CA MET A 246 5.36 -15.54 -6.22
C MET A 246 4.26 -14.89 -7.06
N PHE A 247 3.19 -15.63 -7.31
CA PHE A 247 2.05 -15.22 -8.14
C PHE A 247 0.76 -15.27 -7.31
N GLY A 248 0.10 -14.14 -7.13
CA GLY A 248 -1.17 -14.01 -6.42
C GLY A 248 -1.08 -14.32 -4.93
N SER A 249 0.11 -14.17 -4.33
CA SER A 249 0.35 -14.49 -2.93
C SER A 249 -0.06 -13.35 -2.00
N SER A 250 -0.48 -13.72 -0.78
CA SER A 250 -0.76 -12.79 0.31
C SER A 250 0.26 -12.99 1.43
N ILE A 251 1.11 -11.99 1.67
CA ILE A 251 2.18 -12.04 2.66
C ILE A 251 1.72 -11.31 3.92
N TYR A 252 1.57 -12.03 5.02
CA TYR A 252 1.14 -11.46 6.30
C TYR A 252 2.36 -11.00 7.12
N MET A 253 2.32 -9.72 7.53
CA MET A 253 3.33 -9.07 8.35
C MET A 253 2.65 -8.51 9.61
N ASP A 254 2.11 -9.36 10.45
CA ASP A 254 1.21 -9.01 11.56
C ASP A 254 1.76 -9.37 12.95
N GLY A 255 3.05 -9.68 13.04
CA GLY A 255 3.70 -10.03 14.32
C GLY A 255 3.16 -11.32 14.94
N GLY A 256 2.54 -12.20 14.13
CA GLY A 256 1.90 -13.43 14.57
C GLY A 256 0.52 -13.23 15.19
N GLY A 257 -0.12 -12.08 14.91
CA GLY A 257 -1.46 -11.77 15.43
C GLY A 257 -2.56 -12.65 14.87
N ARG A 258 -2.41 -13.09 13.62
CA ARG A 258 -3.35 -14.02 12.98
C ARG A 258 -3.16 -15.45 13.50
N ARG A 259 -4.26 -16.15 13.77
CA ARG A 259 -4.26 -17.49 14.33
C ARG A 259 -4.61 -18.60 13.35
N GLY A 260 -5.13 -18.27 12.18
CA GLY A 260 -5.46 -19.25 11.15
C GLY A 260 -4.26 -19.62 10.27
N THR A 261 -4.26 -20.84 9.74
CA THR A 261 -3.43 -21.20 8.59
C THR A 261 -4.05 -20.62 7.31
N PRO A 262 -3.29 -20.39 6.24
CA PRO A 262 -3.81 -19.92 4.96
C PRO A 262 -4.84 -20.86 4.35
#